data_59d7f47579a56cb43ea6b98c37cb5d3d
#
_entry.id   59d7f47579a56cb43ea6b98c37cb5d3d
#
_cell.length_a   1.000
_cell.length_b   1.000
_cell.length_c   1.000
_cell.angle_alpha   90.00
_cell.angle_beta   90.00
_cell.angle_gamma   90.00
#
_symmetry.space_group_name_H-M   'P 1'
#
loop_
_entity.id
_entity.type
_entity.pdbx_description
1 polymer ?
#
loop_
_entity_poly.entity_id
_entity_poly.type
_entity_poly.pdbx_seq_one_letter_code
_entity_poly.pdbx_strand_id
1 'polypeptide(L)'
;ENTVVLIPSLEPDERLPRYVKALLAKGFEHIVVVDDGSSEAFQPIFQQLTEMPGVTVTHHEVNRGKGAALKTGYALIEKRFPDCLGVVTADADGQHTVQDVWRLAEALTSGEKKLYLGSRDFSLPHVPPRSRHGNRITSSVFKALYGQWLPDTQTGLRAFRREELPFMQEVEGDRYEYEMRVLIACARAGIPMESITIETVYENGNEGSHFHPVRDSYRIYKVILGSFVKFMGTSLLCVGIDQGLAWLLRDVLLAHMGIDHTGLIWASGLLARLVSSVVNFALNRSFVFKLKGSAKSAVWKYALLCVAVICISNLCVQLLELIGWNAGIAKAVCDTLLYFFNYHIQNRWVFREEEKKA
;
A
#
# COMPACT_ATOMS: atom_id res chain seq x y z
N GLU A 1 -0.10 28.88 -9.98
CA GLU A 1 -1.11 27.88 -9.60
C GLU A 1 -1.10 27.63 -8.11
N ASN A 2 -2.26 27.61 -7.49
CA ASN A 2 -2.40 27.44 -6.03
C ASN A 2 -2.13 25.98 -5.56
N THR A 3 -1.12 25.35 -6.15
CA THR A 3 -0.63 24.01 -5.79
C THR A 3 0.75 24.15 -5.18
N VAL A 4 0.98 23.44 -4.05
CA VAL A 4 2.27 23.47 -3.35
C VAL A 4 3.13 22.31 -3.84
N VAL A 5 4.37 22.60 -4.23
CA VAL A 5 5.37 21.55 -4.52
C VAL A 5 6.12 21.23 -3.24
N LEU A 6 6.16 19.95 -2.87
CA LEU A 6 6.88 19.45 -1.70
C LEU A 6 8.09 18.61 -2.13
N ILE A 7 9.27 18.98 -1.66
CA ILE A 7 10.54 18.34 -2.00
C ILE A 7 11.25 17.88 -0.70
N PRO A 8 11.20 16.59 -0.35
CA PRO A 8 12.06 16.05 0.70
C PRO A 8 13.50 15.96 0.17
N SER A 9 14.47 16.38 0.98
CA SER A 9 15.86 16.46 0.57
C SER A 9 16.81 15.99 1.68
N LEU A 10 17.83 15.24 1.30
CA LEU A 10 18.94 14.84 2.15
C LEU A 10 20.23 14.99 1.37
N GLU A 11 21.15 15.78 1.91
CA GLU A 11 22.47 16.02 1.29
C GLU A 11 22.40 16.39 -0.20
N PRO A 12 21.61 17.44 -0.55
CA PRO A 12 21.41 17.83 -1.94
C PRO A 12 22.67 18.43 -2.56
N ASP A 13 22.74 18.38 -3.89
CA ASP A 13 23.74 19.12 -4.66
C ASP A 13 23.14 20.35 -5.35
N GLU A 14 23.93 21.03 -6.19
CA GLU A 14 23.58 22.24 -6.93
C GLU A 14 22.39 22.05 -7.91
N ARG A 15 21.93 20.84 -8.15
CA ARG A 15 20.74 20.56 -8.96
C ARG A 15 19.47 21.04 -8.27
N LEU A 16 19.38 20.90 -6.94
CA LEU A 16 18.19 21.29 -6.19
C LEU A 16 17.88 22.79 -6.30
N PRO A 17 18.79 23.76 -6.07
CA PRO A 17 18.51 25.17 -6.29
C PRO A 17 18.11 25.51 -7.73
N ARG A 18 18.71 24.87 -8.72
CA ARG A 18 18.36 25.06 -10.14
C ARG A 18 16.98 24.55 -10.44
N TYR A 19 16.62 23.40 -9.89
CA TYR A 19 15.32 22.78 -10.04
C TYR A 19 14.21 23.65 -9.42
N VAL A 20 14.42 24.12 -8.19
CA VAL A 20 13.49 25.04 -7.50
C VAL A 20 13.31 26.34 -8.29
N LYS A 21 14.38 26.95 -8.82
CA LYS A 21 14.27 28.13 -9.69
C LYS A 21 13.44 27.86 -10.95
N ALA A 22 13.62 26.69 -11.55
CA ALA A 22 12.87 26.31 -12.75
C ALA A 22 11.37 26.07 -12.44
N LEU A 23 11.04 25.50 -11.29
CA LEU A 23 9.65 25.36 -10.83
C LEU A 23 9.00 26.72 -10.57
N LEU A 24 9.68 27.65 -9.89
CA LEU A 24 9.21 29.03 -9.72
C LEU A 24 8.99 29.73 -11.05
N ALA A 25 9.94 29.63 -11.98
CA ALA A 25 9.84 30.22 -13.33
C ALA A 25 8.69 29.61 -14.15
N LYS A 26 8.29 28.36 -13.88
CA LYS A 26 7.11 27.72 -14.51
C LYS A 26 5.79 28.27 -14.01
N GLY A 27 5.76 28.86 -12.80
CA GLY A 27 4.57 29.47 -12.24
C GLY A 27 4.06 28.86 -10.94
N PHE A 28 4.85 27.99 -10.30
CA PHE A 28 4.54 27.57 -8.93
C PHE A 28 4.85 28.70 -7.95
N GLU A 29 3.87 29.07 -7.14
CA GLU A 29 3.99 30.17 -6.18
C GLU A 29 4.57 29.73 -4.84
N HIS A 30 4.36 28.43 -4.50
CA HIS A 30 4.74 27.88 -3.20
C HIS A 30 5.53 26.57 -3.36
N ILE A 31 6.75 26.55 -2.86
CA ILE A 31 7.60 25.37 -2.80
C ILE A 31 8.04 25.13 -1.36
N VAL A 32 7.79 23.94 -0.84
CA VAL A 32 8.22 23.52 0.49
C VAL A 32 9.36 22.53 0.33
N VAL A 33 10.51 22.83 0.91
CA VAL A 33 11.66 21.92 0.96
C VAL A 33 11.86 21.45 2.39
N VAL A 34 11.97 20.16 2.60
CA VAL A 34 12.23 19.56 3.92
C VAL A 34 13.62 18.95 3.92
N ASP A 35 14.54 19.56 4.65
CA ASP A 35 15.85 19.01 4.92
C ASP A 35 15.75 17.89 5.97
N ASP A 36 16.01 16.66 5.59
CA ASP A 36 15.91 15.49 6.47
C ASP A 36 17.21 15.25 7.25
N GLY A 37 17.78 16.30 7.83
CA GLY A 37 18.95 16.23 8.70
C GLY A 37 20.26 16.08 7.92
N SER A 38 20.44 16.89 6.88
CA SER A 38 21.70 16.99 6.15
C SER A 38 22.83 17.56 7.02
N SER A 39 24.07 17.15 6.74
CA SER A 39 25.23 17.65 7.46
C SER A 39 25.51 19.13 7.16
N GLU A 40 26.35 19.79 7.99
CA GLU A 40 26.69 21.21 7.87
C GLU A 40 27.23 21.60 6.48
N ALA A 41 27.90 20.69 5.80
CA ALA A 41 28.42 20.92 4.45
C ALA A 41 27.35 21.30 3.41
N PHE A 42 26.10 20.90 3.62
CA PHE A 42 24.98 21.15 2.69
C PHE A 42 24.11 22.34 3.10
N GLN A 43 24.34 22.93 4.27
CA GLN A 43 23.55 24.08 4.76
C GLN A 43 23.59 25.31 3.83
N PRO A 44 24.69 25.62 3.13
CA PRO A 44 24.70 26.73 2.15
C PRO A 44 23.65 26.59 1.04
N ILE A 45 23.34 25.34 0.61
CA ILE A 45 22.32 25.09 -0.40
C ILE A 45 20.93 25.42 0.16
N PHE A 46 20.63 25.01 1.38
CA PHE A 46 19.35 25.32 2.02
C PHE A 46 19.19 26.81 2.33
N GLN A 47 20.29 27.49 2.71
CA GLN A 47 20.29 28.94 2.89
C GLN A 47 19.94 29.67 1.59
N GLN A 48 20.56 29.27 0.46
CA GLN A 48 20.23 29.81 -0.86
C GLN A 48 18.75 29.60 -1.22
N LEU A 49 18.16 28.46 -0.86
CA LEU A 49 16.75 28.17 -1.09
C LEU A 49 15.85 29.08 -0.23
N THR A 50 16.22 29.34 1.01
CA THR A 50 15.46 30.20 1.93
C THR A 50 15.38 31.65 1.44
N GLU A 51 16.37 32.11 0.67
CA GLU A 51 16.42 33.45 0.08
C GLU A 51 15.50 33.61 -1.16
N MET A 52 14.99 32.49 -1.70
CA MET A 52 14.13 32.53 -2.90
C MET A 52 12.67 32.86 -2.50
N PRO A 53 12.05 33.88 -3.11
CA PRO A 53 10.63 34.18 -2.89
C PRO A 53 9.74 32.97 -3.22
N GLY A 54 8.78 32.67 -2.34
CA GLY A 54 7.87 31.51 -2.52
C GLY A 54 8.41 30.18 -2.03
N VAL A 55 9.67 30.11 -1.57
CA VAL A 55 10.26 28.90 -1.01
C VAL A 55 10.21 28.93 0.51
N THR A 56 9.79 27.82 1.10
CA THR A 56 9.81 27.59 2.54
C THR A 56 10.69 26.38 2.82
N VAL A 57 11.72 26.55 3.63
CA VAL A 57 12.60 25.46 4.08
C VAL A 57 12.31 25.13 5.53
N THR A 58 12.28 23.83 5.84
CA THR A 58 12.22 23.32 7.22
C THR A 58 13.23 22.21 7.38
N HIS A 59 13.73 22.02 8.61
CA HIS A 59 14.87 21.13 8.89
C HIS A 59 14.50 20.11 9.97
N HIS A 60 14.99 18.88 9.83
CA HIS A 60 15.11 17.92 10.91
C HIS A 60 16.50 18.01 11.53
N GLU A 61 16.61 17.83 12.84
CA GLU A 61 17.91 17.80 13.53
C GLU A 61 18.75 16.59 13.13
N VAL A 62 18.10 15.48 12.76
CA VAL A 62 18.72 14.22 12.34
C VAL A 62 17.92 13.58 11.21
N ASN A 63 18.55 12.73 10.43
CA ASN A 63 17.88 11.95 9.39
C ASN A 63 16.78 11.04 9.97
N ARG A 64 15.54 11.37 9.68
CA ARG A 64 14.34 10.63 10.08
C ARG A 64 13.79 9.75 8.96
N GLY A 65 14.19 10.02 7.74
CA GLY A 65 13.79 9.30 6.52
C GLY A 65 12.78 10.04 5.66
N LYS A 66 12.76 9.70 4.37
CA LYS A 66 11.92 10.35 3.34
C LYS A 66 10.45 10.45 3.73
N GLY A 67 9.87 9.39 4.31
CA GLY A 67 8.48 9.37 4.76
C GLY A 67 8.23 10.38 5.89
N ALA A 68 9.15 10.51 6.84
CA ALA A 68 9.05 11.50 7.91
C ALA A 68 9.16 12.93 7.35
N ALA A 69 10.06 13.17 6.40
CA ALA A 69 10.20 14.46 5.73
C ALA A 69 8.93 14.84 4.97
N LEU A 70 8.32 13.90 4.23
CA LEU A 70 7.04 14.13 3.55
C LEU A 70 5.94 14.49 4.54
N LYS A 71 5.79 13.74 5.65
CA LYS A 71 4.77 14.04 6.67
C LYS A 71 4.99 15.41 7.34
N THR A 72 6.24 15.78 7.62
CA THR A 72 6.57 17.11 8.13
C THR A 72 6.16 18.20 7.13
N GLY A 73 6.44 17.98 5.85
CA GLY A 73 6.00 18.88 4.78
C GLY A 73 4.48 18.98 4.68
N TYR A 74 3.76 17.87 4.76
CA TYR A 74 2.29 17.85 4.75
C TYR A 74 1.69 18.63 5.91
N ALA A 75 2.20 18.43 7.13
CA ALA A 75 1.73 19.17 8.30
C ALA A 75 2.01 20.68 8.19
N LEU A 76 3.17 21.05 7.63
CA LEU A 76 3.51 22.45 7.36
C LEU A 76 2.57 23.05 6.31
N ILE A 77 2.30 22.34 5.21
CA ILE A 77 1.43 22.80 4.12
C ILE A 77 -0.01 22.94 4.64
N GLU A 78 -0.53 21.99 5.37
CA GLU A 78 -1.88 22.03 5.93
C GLU A 78 -2.11 23.28 6.78
N LYS A 79 -1.08 23.64 7.58
CA LYS A 79 -1.13 24.82 8.48
C LYS A 79 -0.90 26.15 7.76
N ARG A 80 0.06 26.20 6.81
CA ARG A 80 0.54 27.45 6.25
C ARG A 80 -0.19 27.87 4.96
N PHE A 81 -0.72 26.88 4.21
CA PHE A 81 -1.38 27.10 2.93
C PHE A 81 -2.81 26.54 2.94
N PRO A 82 -3.71 27.12 3.76
CA PRO A 82 -5.07 26.59 3.94
C PRO A 82 -5.91 26.63 2.66
N ASP A 83 -5.58 27.52 1.72
CA ASP A 83 -6.32 27.71 0.49
C ASP A 83 -5.69 27.01 -0.73
N CYS A 84 -4.63 26.21 -0.53
CA CYS A 84 -4.01 25.49 -1.64
C CYS A 84 -4.95 24.41 -2.21
N LEU A 85 -4.88 24.21 -3.52
CA LEU A 85 -5.65 23.19 -4.24
C LEU A 85 -5.21 21.76 -3.85
N GLY A 86 -3.89 21.60 -3.67
CA GLY A 86 -3.30 20.33 -3.32
C GLY A 86 -1.78 20.38 -3.30
N VAL A 87 -1.18 19.20 -3.26
CA VAL A 87 0.27 19.02 -3.13
C VAL A 87 0.78 18.16 -4.27
N VAL A 88 1.91 18.55 -4.84
CA VAL A 88 2.73 17.69 -5.72
C VAL A 88 4.04 17.41 -5.02
N THR A 89 4.36 16.13 -4.79
CA THR A 89 5.66 15.71 -4.26
C THR A 89 6.63 15.47 -5.41
N ALA A 90 7.88 15.92 -5.28
CA ALA A 90 8.94 15.66 -6.26
C ALA A 90 10.27 15.35 -5.53
N ASP A 91 11.14 14.57 -6.17
CA ASP A 91 12.46 14.26 -5.61
C ASP A 91 13.46 15.39 -5.82
N ALA A 92 14.44 15.51 -4.92
CA ALA A 92 15.43 16.59 -4.93
C ALA A 92 16.51 16.44 -6.01
N ASP A 93 16.61 15.26 -6.66
CA ASP A 93 17.65 14.93 -7.64
C ASP A 93 17.42 15.51 -9.05
N GLY A 94 16.24 16.12 -9.26
CA GLY A 94 15.87 16.73 -10.54
C GLY A 94 15.49 15.73 -11.64
N GLN A 95 15.28 14.44 -11.31
CA GLN A 95 14.87 13.44 -12.30
C GLN A 95 13.40 13.65 -12.75
N HIS A 96 12.60 14.38 -12.00
CA HIS A 96 11.25 14.77 -12.37
C HIS A 96 11.29 16.10 -13.14
N THR A 97 10.93 16.09 -14.41
CA THR A 97 10.94 17.34 -15.20
C THR A 97 9.92 18.34 -14.67
N VAL A 98 10.22 19.62 -14.80
CA VAL A 98 9.30 20.71 -14.39
C VAL A 98 7.95 20.57 -15.11
N GLN A 99 7.97 20.12 -16.36
CA GLN A 99 6.77 19.93 -17.15
C GLN A 99 5.90 18.79 -16.60
N ASP A 100 6.50 17.71 -16.10
CA ASP A 100 5.75 16.60 -15.51
C ASP A 100 5.15 16.98 -14.15
N VAL A 101 5.89 17.74 -13.32
CA VAL A 101 5.35 18.31 -12.08
C VAL A 101 4.14 19.19 -12.37
N TRP A 102 4.22 20.02 -13.42
CA TRP A 102 3.12 20.88 -13.86
C TRP A 102 1.90 20.07 -14.32
N ARG A 103 2.10 19.03 -15.13
CA ARG A 103 1.01 18.15 -15.59
C ARG A 103 0.28 17.45 -14.43
N LEU A 104 1.01 17.05 -13.39
CA LEU A 104 0.38 16.47 -12.20
C LEU A 104 -0.39 17.55 -11.40
N ALA A 105 0.12 18.76 -11.32
CA ALA A 105 -0.60 19.88 -10.70
C ALA A 105 -1.90 20.23 -11.47
N GLU A 106 -1.84 20.26 -12.79
CA GLU A 106 -3.02 20.47 -13.64
C GLU A 106 -4.09 19.37 -13.43
N ALA A 107 -3.68 18.12 -13.21
CA ALA A 107 -4.61 17.02 -12.95
C ALA A 107 -5.45 17.22 -11.68
N LEU A 108 -4.96 17.99 -10.69
CA LEU A 108 -5.72 18.32 -9.49
C LEU A 108 -6.91 19.24 -9.76
N THR A 109 -6.90 19.98 -10.86
CA THR A 109 -7.98 20.91 -11.24
C THR A 109 -9.26 20.17 -11.61
N SER A 110 -9.20 18.88 -11.93
CA SER A 110 -10.38 18.03 -12.21
C SER A 110 -11.37 17.98 -11.05
N GLY A 111 -10.93 18.31 -9.84
CA GLY A 111 -11.77 18.26 -8.63
C GLY A 111 -12.00 16.86 -8.07
N GLU A 112 -11.51 15.83 -8.72
CA GLU A 112 -11.70 14.44 -8.28
C GLU A 112 -10.76 14.05 -7.13
N LYS A 113 -11.29 13.28 -6.19
CA LYS A 113 -10.53 12.70 -5.08
C LYS A 113 -9.72 11.51 -5.59
N LYS A 114 -8.50 11.76 -6.02
CA LYS A 114 -7.59 10.76 -6.57
C LYS A 114 -6.15 10.99 -6.09
N LEU A 115 -5.36 9.92 -6.06
CA LEU A 115 -3.90 10.00 -6.02
C LEU A 115 -3.36 9.90 -7.45
N TYR A 116 -2.78 10.96 -7.96
CA TYR A 116 -2.10 10.97 -9.26
C TYR A 116 -0.64 10.55 -9.07
N LEU A 117 -0.15 9.70 -9.97
CA LEU A 117 1.19 9.11 -9.94
C LEU A 117 1.91 9.44 -11.25
N GLY A 118 3.04 10.09 -11.18
CA GLY A 118 3.93 10.28 -12.32
C GLY A 118 4.65 8.96 -12.63
N SER A 119 4.19 8.22 -13.63
CA SER A 119 4.66 6.88 -13.96
C SER A 119 5.67 6.89 -15.08
N ARG A 120 6.89 6.40 -14.83
CA ARG A 120 7.91 6.19 -15.85
C ARG A 120 7.48 5.12 -16.84
N ASP A 121 7.87 5.27 -18.10
CA ASP A 121 7.65 4.24 -19.12
C ASP A 121 8.81 3.25 -19.13
N PHE A 122 8.61 2.10 -18.51
CA PHE A 122 9.59 1.02 -18.46
C PHE A 122 9.72 0.21 -19.75
N SER A 123 8.91 0.50 -20.79
CA SER A 123 9.01 -0.17 -22.11
C SER A 123 10.12 0.41 -22.98
N LEU A 124 10.59 1.61 -22.69
CA LEU A 124 11.58 2.34 -23.46
C LEU A 124 12.93 1.58 -23.54
N PRO A 125 13.61 1.60 -24.72
CA PRO A 125 14.83 0.81 -24.93
C PRO A 125 15.99 1.12 -23.97
N HIS A 126 16.10 2.38 -23.53
CA HIS A 126 17.16 2.83 -22.63
C HIS A 126 16.96 2.44 -21.16
N VAL A 127 15.78 1.89 -20.82
CA VAL A 127 15.50 1.43 -19.45
C VAL A 127 16.25 0.13 -19.15
N PRO A 128 17.05 0.09 -18.06
CA PRO A 128 17.78 -1.10 -17.68
C PRO A 128 16.83 -2.32 -17.49
N PRO A 129 17.20 -3.51 -18.01
CA PRO A 129 16.36 -4.72 -17.90
C PRO A 129 15.99 -5.08 -16.47
N ARG A 130 16.90 -4.87 -15.51
CA ARG A 130 16.65 -5.10 -14.07
C ARG A 130 15.52 -4.23 -13.54
N SER A 131 15.53 -2.94 -13.87
CA SER A 131 14.49 -1.98 -13.46
C SER A 131 13.13 -2.37 -14.06
N ARG A 132 13.10 -2.73 -15.34
CA ARG A 132 11.90 -3.20 -16.05
C ARG A 132 11.30 -4.45 -15.41
N HIS A 133 12.11 -5.49 -15.18
CA HIS A 133 11.62 -6.73 -14.57
C HIS A 133 11.23 -6.53 -13.12
N GLY A 134 12.03 -5.81 -12.33
CA GLY A 134 11.73 -5.52 -10.93
C GLY A 134 10.41 -4.78 -10.76
N ASN A 135 10.20 -3.71 -11.55
CA ASN A 135 8.94 -2.97 -11.51
C ASN A 135 7.76 -3.82 -11.95
N ARG A 136 7.88 -4.61 -13.06
CA ARG A 136 6.80 -5.49 -13.53
C ARG A 136 6.39 -6.52 -12.49
N ILE A 137 7.36 -7.12 -11.78
CA ILE A 137 7.07 -8.07 -10.69
C ILE A 137 6.32 -7.35 -9.57
N THR A 138 6.82 -6.20 -9.11
CA THR A 138 6.19 -5.43 -8.03
C THR A 138 4.77 -5.01 -8.41
N SER A 139 4.55 -4.52 -9.63
CA SER A 139 3.22 -4.15 -10.15
C SER A 139 2.28 -5.35 -10.21
N SER A 140 2.79 -6.52 -10.63
CA SER A 140 2.00 -7.77 -10.68
C SER A 140 1.60 -8.24 -9.28
N VAL A 141 2.53 -8.22 -8.32
CA VAL A 141 2.25 -8.57 -6.93
C VAL A 141 1.27 -7.58 -6.31
N PHE A 142 1.45 -6.28 -6.56
CA PHE A 142 0.52 -5.26 -6.08
C PHE A 142 -0.89 -5.47 -6.64
N LYS A 143 -1.02 -5.74 -7.95
CA LYS A 143 -2.31 -6.08 -8.58
C LYS A 143 -2.94 -7.32 -7.96
N ALA A 144 -2.15 -8.38 -7.76
CA ALA A 144 -2.65 -9.64 -7.20
C ALA A 144 -3.17 -9.47 -5.76
N LEU A 145 -2.52 -8.64 -4.94
CA LEU A 145 -2.89 -8.45 -3.53
C LEU A 145 -3.90 -7.33 -3.31
N TYR A 146 -3.82 -6.25 -4.10
CA TYR A 146 -4.62 -5.04 -3.90
C TYR A 146 -5.57 -4.73 -5.06
N GLY A 147 -5.50 -5.50 -6.16
CA GLY A 147 -6.45 -5.50 -7.27
C GLY A 147 -6.34 -4.33 -8.24
N GLN A 148 -5.35 -3.46 -8.09
CA GLN A 148 -5.10 -2.36 -9.01
C GLN A 148 -3.73 -2.52 -9.68
N TRP A 149 -3.68 -2.39 -11.00
CA TRP A 149 -2.43 -2.33 -11.74
C TRP A 149 -1.87 -0.92 -11.69
N LEU A 150 -0.62 -0.78 -11.25
CA LEU A 150 0.12 0.47 -11.29
C LEU A 150 1.36 0.27 -12.16
N PRO A 151 1.55 1.06 -13.24
CA PRO A 151 2.71 0.94 -14.13
C PRO A 151 4.05 1.20 -13.44
N ASP A 152 4.06 2.11 -12.46
CA ASP A 152 5.22 2.42 -11.61
C ASP A 152 4.77 2.54 -10.16
N THR A 153 5.20 1.58 -9.33
CA THR A 153 4.89 1.55 -7.91
C THR A 153 5.91 2.27 -7.03
N GLN A 154 7.00 2.75 -7.64
CA GLN A 154 8.15 3.32 -6.92
C GLN A 154 8.37 4.80 -7.21
N THR A 155 7.45 5.44 -7.93
CA THR A 155 7.55 6.87 -8.24
C THR A 155 7.42 7.74 -7.00
N GLY A 156 8.29 8.75 -6.88
CA GLY A 156 8.21 9.82 -5.88
C GLY A 156 7.36 11.01 -6.34
N LEU A 157 7.09 11.11 -7.65
CA LEU A 157 6.25 12.17 -8.22
C LEU A 157 4.77 11.82 -8.05
N ARG A 158 4.10 12.49 -7.12
CA ARG A 158 2.70 12.24 -6.75
C ARG A 158 1.96 13.54 -6.57
N ALA A 159 0.67 13.53 -6.89
CA ALA A 159 -0.18 14.67 -6.61
C ALA A 159 -1.50 14.22 -6.00
N PHE A 160 -2.01 14.99 -5.05
CA PHE A 160 -3.28 14.76 -4.39
C PHE A 160 -3.84 16.08 -3.85
N ARG A 161 -5.14 16.11 -3.65
CA ARG A 161 -5.82 17.31 -3.16
C ARG A 161 -5.53 17.56 -1.69
N ARG A 162 -5.68 18.82 -1.28
CA ARG A 162 -5.43 19.26 0.10
C ARG A 162 -6.21 18.45 1.14
N GLU A 163 -7.44 18.07 0.83
CA GLU A 163 -8.32 17.32 1.72
C GLU A 163 -7.75 15.94 2.11
N GLU A 164 -6.78 15.43 1.33
CA GLU A 164 -6.12 14.16 1.59
C GLU A 164 -4.91 14.28 2.54
N LEU A 165 -4.46 15.51 2.89
CA LEU A 165 -3.30 15.72 3.76
C LEU A 165 -3.41 14.98 5.11
N PRO A 166 -4.56 15.01 5.83
CA PRO A 166 -4.69 14.25 7.08
C PRO A 166 -4.53 12.75 6.87
N PHE A 167 -5.12 12.21 5.80
CA PHE A 167 -4.98 10.80 5.45
C PHE A 167 -3.52 10.42 5.17
N MET A 168 -2.80 11.24 4.39
CA MET A 168 -1.39 11.00 4.07
C MET A 168 -0.49 11.04 5.32
N GLN A 169 -0.78 11.92 6.27
CA GLN A 169 -0.03 12.03 7.53
C GLN A 169 -0.24 10.83 8.46
N GLU A 170 -1.43 10.22 8.45
CA GLU A 170 -1.75 9.04 9.27
C GLU A 170 -1.10 7.74 8.77
N VAL A 171 -0.65 7.68 7.52
CA VAL A 171 -0.01 6.49 6.98
C VAL A 171 1.30 6.18 7.71
N GLU A 172 1.42 4.96 8.25
CA GLU A 172 2.62 4.49 8.94
C GLU A 172 3.84 4.43 8.01
N GLY A 173 5.04 4.61 8.58
CA GLY A 173 6.33 4.51 7.88
C GLY A 173 7.04 5.85 7.76
N ASP A 174 8.35 5.83 7.96
CA ASP A 174 9.15 7.06 8.02
C ASP A 174 10.25 7.09 6.95
N ARG A 175 10.52 5.95 6.26
CA ARG A 175 11.56 5.85 5.23
C ARG A 175 10.94 5.58 3.86
N TYR A 176 11.67 4.94 2.95
CA TYR A 176 11.21 4.62 1.58
C TYR A 176 9.96 3.72 1.54
N GLU A 177 9.71 2.89 2.56
CA GLU A 177 8.51 2.08 2.67
C GLU A 177 7.22 2.89 2.79
N TYR A 178 7.30 4.16 3.22
CA TYR A 178 6.15 5.04 3.34
C TYR A 178 5.40 5.19 2.01
N GLU A 179 6.12 5.40 0.92
CA GLU A 179 5.52 5.59 -0.40
C GLU A 179 4.72 4.36 -0.86
N MET A 180 5.23 3.16 -0.58
CA MET A 180 4.48 1.92 -0.83
C MET A 180 3.28 1.76 0.10
N ARG A 181 3.41 2.15 1.36
CA ARG A 181 2.30 2.12 2.33
C ARG A 181 1.17 3.06 1.95
N VAL A 182 1.48 4.23 1.37
CA VAL A 182 0.46 5.16 0.81
C VAL A 182 -0.33 4.48 -0.29
N LEU A 183 0.32 3.80 -1.24
CA LEU A 183 -0.40 3.07 -2.31
C LEU A 183 -1.31 1.98 -1.74
N ILE A 184 -0.84 1.24 -0.74
CA ILE A 184 -1.63 0.21 -0.07
C ILE A 184 -2.81 0.82 0.69
N ALA A 185 -2.58 1.93 1.40
CA ALA A 185 -3.62 2.64 2.14
C ALA A 185 -4.71 3.18 1.20
N CYS A 186 -4.32 3.81 0.09
CA CYS A 186 -5.25 4.27 -0.95
C CYS A 186 -6.07 3.11 -1.54
N ALA A 187 -5.42 1.99 -1.89
CA ALA A 187 -6.12 0.82 -2.42
C ALA A 187 -7.14 0.25 -1.42
N ARG A 188 -6.83 0.25 -0.12
CA ARG A 188 -7.73 -0.21 0.95
C ARG A 188 -8.88 0.76 1.22
N ALA A 189 -8.58 2.05 1.25
CA ALA A 189 -9.58 3.10 1.41
C ALA A 189 -10.49 3.24 0.17
N GLY A 190 -10.10 2.64 -0.97
CA GLY A 190 -10.82 2.78 -2.23
C GLY A 190 -10.61 4.13 -2.91
N ILE A 191 -9.54 4.85 -2.53
CA ILE A 191 -9.12 6.07 -3.21
C ILE A 191 -8.57 5.68 -4.58
N PRO A 192 -9.13 6.18 -5.70
CA PRO A 192 -8.63 5.89 -7.02
C PRO A 192 -7.20 6.37 -7.20
N MET A 193 -6.37 5.57 -7.88
CA MET A 193 -5.02 5.97 -8.25
C MET A 193 -4.93 6.04 -9.78
N GLU A 194 -4.49 7.17 -10.29
CA GLU A 194 -4.37 7.43 -11.72
C GLU A 194 -2.91 7.67 -12.09
N SER A 195 -2.43 6.97 -13.13
CA SER A 195 -1.05 7.08 -13.59
C SER A 195 -0.96 8.03 -14.80
N ILE A 196 -0.12 9.05 -14.67
CA ILE A 196 0.22 9.99 -15.74
C ILE A 196 1.63 9.64 -16.21
N THR A 197 1.79 9.27 -17.47
CA THR A 197 3.11 8.93 -18.03
C THR A 197 4.00 10.16 -18.03
N ILE A 198 5.19 10.03 -17.43
CA ILE A 198 6.19 11.10 -17.34
C ILE A 198 7.43 10.76 -18.16
N GLU A 199 8.27 11.76 -18.39
CA GLU A 199 9.57 11.57 -19.02
C GLU A 199 10.45 10.68 -18.11
N THR A 200 11.09 9.69 -18.72
CA THR A 200 11.95 8.76 -17.99
C THR A 200 13.39 9.21 -18.15
N VAL A 201 13.87 9.99 -17.18
CA VAL A 201 15.25 10.50 -17.18
C VAL A 201 16.13 9.53 -16.40
N TYR A 202 17.13 8.96 -17.08
CA TYR A 202 18.20 8.18 -16.47
C TYR A 202 19.51 8.95 -16.65
N GLU A 203 20.02 9.58 -15.60
CA GLU A 203 21.35 10.18 -15.60
C GLU A 203 22.39 9.15 -15.13
N ASN A 204 23.47 8.98 -15.89
CA ASN A 204 24.70 8.25 -15.53
C ASN A 204 24.48 6.91 -14.80
N GLY A 205 23.61 6.04 -15.28
CA GLY A 205 23.43 4.71 -14.69
C GLY A 205 22.83 4.68 -13.27
N ASN A 206 22.21 5.78 -12.80
CA ASN A 206 21.61 5.90 -11.47
C ASN A 206 22.62 6.06 -10.31
N GLU A 207 23.82 6.57 -10.55
CA GLU A 207 24.87 6.75 -9.52
C GLU A 207 24.48 7.73 -8.39
N GLY A 208 23.47 8.58 -8.58
CA GLY A 208 22.95 9.50 -7.56
C GLY A 208 21.83 8.92 -6.66
N SER A 209 21.44 7.68 -6.84
CA SER A 209 20.37 7.08 -6.04
C SER A 209 20.90 6.45 -4.76
N HIS A 210 20.45 6.94 -3.60
CA HIS A 210 20.68 6.31 -2.28
C HIS A 210 19.93 4.97 -2.09
N PHE A 211 19.33 4.43 -3.16
CA PHE A 211 18.58 3.17 -3.14
C PHE A 211 19.52 1.96 -3.16
N HIS A 212 19.50 1.17 -2.08
CA HIS A 212 20.22 -0.09 -2.00
C HIS A 212 19.35 -1.25 -2.55
N PRO A 213 19.64 -1.82 -3.74
CA PRO A 213 18.72 -2.73 -4.45
C PRO A 213 18.22 -3.90 -3.60
N VAL A 214 19.06 -4.56 -2.82
CA VAL A 214 18.68 -5.73 -2.01
C VAL A 214 17.92 -5.31 -0.74
N ARG A 215 18.49 -4.37 0.02
CA ARG A 215 17.94 -3.95 1.32
C ARG A 215 16.59 -3.26 1.18
N ASP A 216 16.46 -2.35 0.20
CA ASP A 216 15.24 -1.57 0.03
C ASP A 216 14.16 -2.38 -0.70
N SER A 217 14.53 -3.27 -1.64
CA SER A 217 13.60 -4.25 -2.18
C SER A 217 13.03 -5.15 -1.09
N TYR A 218 13.86 -5.68 -0.19
CA TYR A 218 13.38 -6.48 0.94
C TYR A 218 12.37 -5.70 1.80
N ARG A 219 12.65 -4.42 2.10
CA ARG A 219 11.73 -3.57 2.86
C ARG A 219 10.40 -3.36 2.12
N ILE A 220 10.45 -3.09 0.81
CA ILE A 220 9.26 -2.91 -0.03
C ILE A 220 8.42 -4.21 -0.03
N TYR A 221 9.04 -5.37 -0.31
CA TYR A 221 8.32 -6.64 -0.32
C TYR A 221 7.80 -7.03 1.06
N LYS A 222 8.53 -6.75 2.14
CA LYS A 222 8.05 -6.92 3.51
C LYS A 222 6.76 -6.11 3.77
N VAL A 223 6.64 -4.93 3.19
CA VAL A 223 5.44 -4.10 3.31
C VAL A 223 4.31 -4.64 2.44
N ILE A 224 4.57 -4.92 1.15
CA ILE A 224 3.56 -5.42 0.20
C ILE A 224 2.99 -6.75 0.66
N LEU A 225 3.86 -7.70 1.05
CA LEU A 225 3.47 -9.05 1.46
C LEU A 225 3.06 -9.12 2.94
N GLY A 226 3.35 -8.11 3.74
CA GLY A 226 3.20 -8.17 5.20
C GLY A 226 1.80 -8.55 5.66
N SER A 227 0.77 -8.03 5.04
CA SER A 227 -0.61 -8.40 5.36
C SER A 227 -0.96 -9.80 4.88
N PHE A 228 -0.47 -10.20 3.71
CA PHE A 228 -0.68 -11.55 3.18
C PHE A 228 0.01 -12.61 4.03
N VAL A 229 1.25 -12.39 4.45
CA VAL A 229 1.99 -13.30 5.35
C VAL A 229 1.29 -13.43 6.71
N LYS A 230 0.80 -12.32 7.27
CA LYS A 230 0.00 -12.35 8.50
C LYS A 230 -1.29 -13.15 8.31
N PHE A 231 -2.01 -12.92 7.20
CA PHE A 231 -3.21 -13.66 6.85
C PHE A 231 -2.94 -15.18 6.72
N MET A 232 -1.83 -15.55 6.09
CA MET A 232 -1.41 -16.95 5.99
C MET A 232 -1.12 -17.55 7.36
N GLY A 233 -0.39 -16.83 8.22
CA GLY A 233 -0.07 -17.29 9.58
C GLY A 233 -1.32 -17.46 10.45
N THR A 234 -2.26 -16.51 10.42
CA THR A 234 -3.53 -16.62 11.15
C THR A 234 -4.39 -17.76 10.63
N SER A 235 -4.42 -17.99 9.31
CA SER A 235 -5.17 -19.10 8.71
C SER A 235 -4.60 -20.46 9.12
N LEU A 236 -3.26 -20.63 9.11
CA LEU A 236 -2.60 -21.84 9.56
C LEU A 236 -2.85 -22.10 11.06
N LEU A 237 -2.77 -21.06 11.88
CA LEU A 237 -3.11 -21.14 13.29
C LEU A 237 -4.56 -21.63 13.50
N CYS A 238 -5.50 -21.06 12.74
CA CYS A 238 -6.91 -21.45 12.83
C CYS A 238 -7.18 -22.88 12.36
N VAL A 239 -6.42 -23.39 11.37
CA VAL A 239 -6.46 -24.81 11.00
C VAL A 239 -5.98 -25.68 12.16
N GLY A 240 -4.90 -25.31 12.84
CA GLY A 240 -4.44 -26.01 14.05
C GLY A 240 -5.49 -26.02 15.16
N ILE A 241 -6.13 -24.88 15.43
CA ILE A 241 -7.23 -24.75 16.40
C ILE A 241 -8.42 -25.64 16.00
N ASP A 242 -8.83 -25.60 14.72
CA ASP A 242 -9.94 -26.40 14.19
C ASP A 242 -9.71 -27.90 14.41
N GLN A 243 -8.55 -28.40 13.99
CA GLN A 243 -8.22 -29.81 14.11
C GLN A 243 -8.02 -30.24 15.57
N GLY A 244 -7.28 -29.44 16.36
CA GLY A 244 -7.04 -29.75 17.78
C GLY A 244 -8.34 -29.74 18.60
N LEU A 245 -9.22 -28.76 18.34
CA LEU A 245 -10.52 -28.67 19.03
C LEU A 245 -11.48 -29.79 18.59
N ALA A 246 -11.52 -30.14 17.30
CA ALA A 246 -12.30 -31.25 16.81
C ALA A 246 -11.87 -32.57 17.46
N TRP A 247 -10.56 -32.83 17.57
CA TRP A 247 -10.02 -33.99 18.29
C TRP A 247 -10.40 -33.98 19.78
N LEU A 248 -10.18 -32.86 20.48
CA LEU A 248 -10.50 -32.72 21.90
C LEU A 248 -11.99 -32.94 22.18
N LEU A 249 -12.86 -32.32 21.37
CA LEU A 249 -14.30 -32.48 21.49
C LEU A 249 -14.72 -33.94 21.25
N ARG A 250 -14.24 -34.56 20.17
CA ARG A 250 -14.62 -35.90 19.78
C ARG A 250 -14.14 -36.93 20.77
N ASP A 251 -12.83 -36.93 21.12
CA ASP A 251 -12.19 -38.04 21.80
C ASP A 251 -12.15 -37.86 23.33
N VAL A 252 -12.39 -36.64 23.84
CA VAL A 252 -12.32 -36.35 25.28
C VAL A 252 -13.66 -35.91 25.86
N LEU A 253 -14.28 -34.85 25.31
CA LEU A 253 -15.46 -34.22 25.92
C LEU A 253 -16.77 -34.92 25.56
N LEU A 254 -16.98 -35.26 24.28
CA LEU A 254 -18.25 -35.83 23.79
C LEU A 254 -18.22 -37.38 23.73
N ALA A 255 -17.08 -38.02 23.90
CA ALA A 255 -16.92 -39.47 23.81
C ALA A 255 -17.84 -40.26 24.77
N HIS A 256 -18.26 -39.64 25.88
CA HIS A 256 -19.04 -40.28 26.95
C HIS A 256 -20.53 -39.91 26.91
N MET A 257 -20.98 -39.13 25.88
CA MET A 257 -22.36 -38.63 25.80
C MET A 257 -23.36 -39.58 25.13
N GLY A 258 -22.96 -40.80 24.78
CA GLY A 258 -23.86 -41.77 24.12
C GLY A 258 -24.28 -41.41 22.69
N ILE A 259 -23.58 -40.48 22.06
CA ILE A 259 -23.78 -40.09 20.67
C ILE A 259 -23.10 -41.14 19.77
N ASP A 260 -23.77 -41.55 18.70
CA ASP A 260 -23.19 -42.45 17.72
C ASP A 260 -21.94 -41.84 17.04
N HIS A 261 -21.06 -42.68 16.52
CA HIS A 261 -19.76 -42.25 15.96
C HIS A 261 -19.89 -41.19 14.87
N THR A 262 -20.92 -41.30 14.01
CA THR A 262 -21.19 -40.32 12.93
C THR A 262 -21.61 -38.99 13.50
N GLY A 263 -22.57 -38.97 14.42
CA GLY A 263 -23.03 -37.77 15.11
C GLY A 263 -21.91 -37.08 15.89
N LEU A 264 -21.02 -37.84 16.49
CA LEU A 264 -19.86 -37.35 17.22
C LEU A 264 -18.88 -36.59 16.30
N ILE A 265 -18.59 -37.14 15.10
CA ILE A 265 -17.75 -36.48 14.09
C ILE A 265 -18.40 -35.17 13.63
N TRP A 266 -19.70 -35.19 13.31
CA TRP A 266 -20.39 -33.98 12.85
C TRP A 266 -20.46 -32.91 13.94
N ALA A 267 -20.83 -33.26 15.16
CA ALA A 267 -20.94 -32.30 16.27
C ALA A 267 -19.60 -31.68 16.63
N SER A 268 -18.54 -32.49 16.77
CA SER A 268 -17.20 -32.00 17.09
C SER A 268 -16.64 -31.13 15.97
N GLY A 269 -16.80 -31.53 14.71
CA GLY A 269 -16.33 -30.76 13.55
C GLY A 269 -17.06 -29.42 13.39
N LEU A 270 -18.38 -29.41 13.57
CA LEU A 270 -19.17 -28.18 13.49
C LEU A 270 -18.79 -27.16 14.58
N LEU A 271 -18.70 -27.63 15.83
CA LEU A 271 -18.32 -26.78 16.95
C LEU A 271 -16.89 -26.25 16.81
N ALA A 272 -15.94 -27.09 16.41
CA ALA A 272 -14.57 -26.67 16.15
C ALA A 272 -14.51 -25.61 15.05
N ARG A 273 -15.26 -25.81 13.95
CA ARG A 273 -15.33 -24.88 12.83
C ARG A 273 -15.94 -23.55 13.22
N LEU A 274 -16.97 -23.52 14.05
CA LEU A 274 -17.54 -22.27 14.57
C LEU A 274 -16.53 -21.48 15.39
N VAL A 275 -15.87 -22.15 16.33
CA VAL A 275 -14.84 -21.50 17.18
C VAL A 275 -13.67 -20.99 16.34
N SER A 276 -13.11 -21.83 15.47
CA SER A 276 -11.98 -21.44 14.62
C SER A 276 -12.33 -20.27 13.67
N SER A 277 -13.57 -20.22 13.17
CA SER A 277 -14.05 -19.12 12.32
C SER A 277 -14.15 -17.79 13.08
N VAL A 278 -14.65 -17.82 14.33
CA VAL A 278 -14.69 -16.63 15.19
C VAL A 278 -13.29 -16.13 15.51
N VAL A 279 -12.39 -17.02 15.86
CA VAL A 279 -10.96 -16.68 16.11
C VAL A 279 -10.32 -16.10 14.85
N ASN A 280 -10.53 -16.72 13.68
CA ASN A 280 -10.00 -16.23 12.40
C ASN A 280 -10.54 -14.83 12.08
N PHE A 281 -11.84 -14.60 12.24
CA PHE A 281 -12.44 -13.27 12.07
C PHE A 281 -11.77 -12.23 12.98
N ALA A 282 -11.63 -12.54 14.27
CA ALA A 282 -11.04 -11.63 15.25
C ALA A 282 -9.58 -11.30 14.92
N LEU A 283 -8.77 -12.32 14.57
CA LEU A 283 -7.37 -12.13 14.18
C LEU A 283 -7.23 -11.35 12.86
N ASN A 284 -8.04 -11.68 11.87
CA ASN A 284 -8.00 -10.96 10.60
C ASN A 284 -8.41 -9.50 10.78
N ARG A 285 -9.46 -9.23 11.55
CA ARG A 285 -9.91 -7.86 11.83
C ARG A 285 -8.88 -7.03 12.58
N SER A 286 -8.30 -7.56 13.66
CA SER A 286 -7.45 -6.78 14.58
C SER A 286 -5.97 -6.79 14.18
N PHE A 287 -5.45 -7.93 13.74
CA PHE A 287 -4.02 -8.12 13.51
C PHE A 287 -3.62 -8.03 12.03
N VAL A 288 -4.42 -8.61 11.11
CA VAL A 288 -4.09 -8.63 9.67
C VAL A 288 -4.47 -7.31 9.01
N PHE A 289 -5.75 -6.92 9.10
CA PHE A 289 -6.31 -5.78 8.38
C PHE A 289 -6.43 -4.51 9.23
N LYS A 290 -6.28 -4.62 10.56
CA LYS A 290 -6.32 -3.52 11.54
C LYS A 290 -7.54 -2.59 11.36
N LEU A 291 -8.73 -3.16 11.14
CA LEU A 291 -9.96 -2.41 10.91
C LEU A 291 -10.36 -1.61 12.16
N LYS A 292 -10.40 -0.28 12.05
CA LYS A 292 -10.83 0.63 13.13
C LYS A 292 -12.36 0.86 13.17
N GLY A 293 -13.11 0.44 12.14
CA GLY A 293 -14.54 0.68 11.98
C GLY A 293 -15.47 -0.32 12.68
N SER A 294 -16.78 -0.24 12.39
CA SER A 294 -17.84 -1.08 12.96
C SER A 294 -17.61 -2.56 12.66
N ALA A 295 -17.72 -3.40 13.71
CA ALA A 295 -17.64 -4.85 13.56
C ALA A 295 -18.91 -5.44 12.88
N LYS A 296 -20.07 -4.79 13.03
CA LYS A 296 -21.36 -5.35 12.58
C LYS A 296 -21.38 -5.60 11.07
N SER A 297 -20.94 -4.62 10.27
CA SER A 297 -20.86 -4.76 8.81
C SER A 297 -19.86 -5.84 8.39
N ALA A 298 -18.71 -5.95 9.05
CA ALA A 298 -17.70 -6.95 8.74
C ALA A 298 -18.13 -8.39 9.09
N VAL A 299 -18.86 -8.60 10.18
CA VAL A 299 -19.28 -9.95 10.63
C VAL A 299 -20.18 -10.64 9.60
N TRP A 300 -21.23 -9.98 9.12
CA TRP A 300 -22.14 -10.61 8.17
C TRP A 300 -21.47 -10.83 6.80
N LYS A 301 -20.62 -9.88 6.34
CA LYS A 301 -19.84 -10.03 5.11
C LYS A 301 -18.89 -11.22 5.21
N TYR A 302 -18.24 -11.39 6.37
CA TYR A 302 -17.34 -12.51 6.62
C TYR A 302 -18.11 -13.85 6.64
N ALA A 303 -19.24 -13.91 7.33
CA ALA A 303 -20.08 -15.10 7.38
C ALA A 303 -20.57 -15.51 5.97
N LEU A 304 -21.04 -14.55 5.17
CA LEU A 304 -21.44 -14.79 3.79
C LEU A 304 -20.28 -15.32 2.95
N LEU A 305 -19.08 -14.73 3.11
CA LEU A 305 -17.88 -15.18 2.41
C LEU A 305 -17.50 -16.61 2.79
N CYS A 306 -17.57 -16.98 4.08
CA CYS A 306 -17.30 -18.35 4.53
C CYS A 306 -18.23 -19.36 3.85
N VAL A 307 -19.52 -19.08 3.81
CA VAL A 307 -20.52 -19.94 3.14
C VAL A 307 -20.22 -20.03 1.64
N ALA A 308 -19.96 -18.91 0.98
CA ALA A 308 -19.65 -18.86 -0.45
C ALA A 308 -18.41 -19.68 -0.79
N VAL A 309 -17.33 -19.54 -0.02
CA VAL A 309 -16.07 -20.29 -0.23
C VAL A 309 -16.31 -21.80 -0.11
N ILE A 310 -17.08 -22.25 0.90
CA ILE A 310 -17.42 -23.67 1.07
C ILE A 310 -18.21 -24.20 -0.14
N CYS A 311 -19.26 -23.48 -0.55
CA CYS A 311 -20.10 -23.89 -1.67
C CYS A 311 -19.30 -23.94 -2.99
N ILE A 312 -18.49 -22.91 -3.27
CA ILE A 312 -17.69 -22.84 -4.49
C ILE A 312 -16.60 -23.94 -4.49
N SER A 313 -15.92 -24.17 -3.37
CA SER A 313 -14.93 -25.22 -3.27
C SER A 313 -15.53 -26.59 -3.60
N ASN A 314 -16.65 -26.95 -2.97
CA ASN A 314 -17.28 -28.24 -3.19
C ASN A 314 -17.79 -28.39 -4.64
N LEU A 315 -18.39 -27.34 -5.21
CA LEU A 315 -18.84 -27.35 -6.61
C LEU A 315 -17.66 -27.54 -7.58
N CYS A 316 -16.57 -26.78 -7.39
CA CYS A 316 -15.39 -26.92 -8.23
C CYS A 316 -14.75 -28.31 -8.15
N VAL A 317 -14.68 -28.90 -6.95
CA VAL A 317 -14.16 -30.26 -6.76
C VAL A 317 -15.04 -31.26 -7.52
N GLN A 318 -16.37 -31.21 -7.36
CA GLN A 318 -17.29 -32.10 -8.09
C GLN A 318 -17.14 -31.97 -9.61
N LEU A 319 -17.01 -30.75 -10.13
CA LEU A 319 -16.81 -30.54 -11.57
C LEU A 319 -15.49 -31.11 -12.06
N LEU A 320 -14.40 -30.99 -11.28
CA LEU A 320 -13.10 -31.54 -11.62
C LEU A 320 -13.11 -33.08 -11.56
N GLU A 321 -13.82 -33.68 -10.61
CA GLU A 321 -14.02 -35.13 -10.54
C GLU A 321 -14.76 -35.67 -11.79
N LEU A 322 -15.77 -34.95 -12.28
CA LEU A 322 -16.51 -35.33 -13.49
C LEU A 322 -15.62 -35.41 -14.75
N ILE A 323 -14.53 -34.62 -14.79
CA ILE A 323 -13.55 -34.65 -15.89
C ILE A 323 -12.33 -35.55 -15.58
N GLY A 324 -12.42 -36.41 -14.53
CA GLY A 324 -11.44 -37.45 -14.24
C GLY A 324 -10.30 -37.03 -13.28
N TRP A 325 -10.41 -35.91 -12.58
CA TRP A 325 -9.41 -35.54 -11.59
C TRP A 325 -9.58 -36.37 -10.30
N ASN A 326 -8.45 -36.67 -9.65
CA ASN A 326 -8.50 -37.22 -8.30
C ASN A 326 -9.07 -36.19 -7.30
N ALA A 327 -10.04 -36.60 -6.47
CA ALA A 327 -10.72 -35.74 -5.50
C ALA A 327 -9.76 -34.95 -4.58
N GLY A 328 -8.71 -35.61 -4.09
CA GLY A 328 -7.72 -34.97 -3.22
C GLY A 328 -6.91 -33.89 -3.93
N ILE A 329 -6.49 -34.14 -5.16
CA ILE A 329 -5.76 -33.17 -5.99
C ILE A 329 -6.69 -31.99 -6.37
N ALA A 330 -7.91 -32.30 -6.80
CA ALA A 330 -8.93 -31.30 -7.13
C ALA A 330 -9.18 -30.37 -5.92
N LYS A 331 -9.37 -30.96 -4.74
CA LYS A 331 -9.57 -30.22 -3.49
C LYS A 331 -8.38 -29.31 -3.16
N ALA A 332 -7.16 -29.83 -3.21
CA ALA A 332 -5.95 -29.05 -2.91
C ALA A 332 -5.78 -27.84 -3.86
N VAL A 333 -6.03 -28.04 -5.17
CA VAL A 333 -5.94 -26.97 -6.16
C VAL A 333 -7.04 -25.94 -5.96
N CYS A 334 -8.30 -26.36 -5.79
CA CYS A 334 -9.41 -25.46 -5.57
C CYS A 334 -9.24 -24.62 -4.28
N ASP A 335 -8.90 -25.25 -3.18
CA ASP A 335 -8.71 -24.55 -1.90
C ASP A 335 -7.53 -23.58 -1.95
N THR A 336 -6.44 -23.92 -2.65
CA THR A 336 -5.30 -23.01 -2.84
C THR A 336 -5.71 -21.78 -3.65
N LEU A 337 -6.42 -21.95 -4.75
CA LEU A 337 -6.91 -20.81 -5.55
C LEU A 337 -7.90 -19.96 -4.76
N LEU A 338 -8.87 -20.59 -4.10
CA LEU A 338 -9.86 -19.91 -3.27
C LEU A 338 -9.23 -19.17 -2.09
N TYR A 339 -8.10 -19.64 -1.57
CA TYR A 339 -7.36 -18.96 -0.50
C TYR A 339 -6.88 -17.57 -0.92
N PHE A 340 -6.32 -17.42 -2.13
CA PHE A 340 -5.93 -16.12 -2.67
C PHE A 340 -7.14 -15.22 -2.92
N PHE A 341 -8.22 -15.77 -3.50
CA PHE A 341 -9.46 -15.01 -3.69
C PHE A 341 -10.08 -14.56 -2.36
N ASN A 342 -10.07 -15.44 -1.35
CA ASN A 342 -10.56 -15.15 -0.02
C ASN A 342 -9.80 -13.99 0.63
N TYR A 343 -8.44 -14.00 0.55
CA TYR A 343 -7.64 -12.87 1.01
C TYR A 343 -8.04 -11.56 0.31
N HIS A 344 -8.17 -11.61 -1.02
CA HIS A 344 -8.51 -10.45 -1.81
C HIS A 344 -9.88 -9.86 -1.46
N ILE A 345 -10.90 -10.73 -1.34
CA ILE A 345 -12.26 -10.32 -0.96
C ILE A 345 -12.29 -9.79 0.48
N GLN A 346 -11.60 -10.43 1.42
CA GLN A 346 -11.50 -9.93 2.79
C GLN A 346 -10.83 -8.56 2.84
N ASN A 347 -9.74 -8.35 2.10
CA ASN A 347 -9.02 -7.07 2.08
C ASN A 347 -9.85 -5.92 1.47
N ARG A 348 -10.69 -6.19 0.44
CA ARG A 348 -11.38 -5.14 -0.32
C ARG A 348 -12.85 -4.96 0.03
N TRP A 349 -13.50 -5.96 0.59
CA TRP A 349 -14.94 -5.94 0.83
C TRP A 349 -15.31 -6.17 2.29
N VAL A 350 -14.73 -7.20 2.94
CA VAL A 350 -15.09 -7.54 4.33
C VAL A 350 -14.50 -6.53 5.30
N PHE A 351 -13.21 -6.23 5.17
CA PHE A 351 -12.45 -5.37 6.08
C PHE A 351 -12.05 -4.02 5.43
N ARG A 352 -12.85 -3.56 4.47
CA ARG A 352 -12.70 -2.21 3.92
C ARG A 352 -13.15 -1.19 4.95
N GLU A 353 -12.36 -0.13 5.17
CA GLU A 353 -12.79 1.02 5.98
C GLU A 353 -13.94 1.73 5.25
N GLU A 354 -15.10 1.83 5.89
CA GLU A 354 -16.21 2.64 5.38
C GLU A 354 -15.85 4.11 5.64
N GLU A 355 -15.87 4.94 4.60
CA GLU A 355 -15.78 6.39 4.77
C GLU A 355 -16.87 6.81 5.77
N LYS A 356 -16.48 7.49 6.84
CA LYS A 356 -17.45 8.23 7.64
C LYS A 356 -18.07 9.25 6.69
N LYS A 357 -19.31 9.01 6.30
CA LYS A 357 -20.11 10.07 5.68
C LYS A 357 -20.11 11.24 6.65
N ALA A 358 -19.38 12.32 6.28
CA ALA A 358 -19.41 13.58 6.98
C ALA A 358 -20.79 14.23 6.84
#